data_bf26fbc11da6a86fa8de0785c0cc7397
#
_entry.id   bf26fbc11da6a86fa8de0785c0cc7397
#
_cell.length_a   1.000
_cell.length_b   1.000
_cell.length_c   1.000
_cell.angle_alpha   90.00
_cell.angle_beta   90.00
_cell.angle_gamma   90.00
#
_symmetry.space_group_name_H-M   'P 1'
#
loop_
_entity.id
_entity.type
_entity.pdbx_description
1 polymer ?
#
loop_
_entity_poly.entity_id
_entity_poly.type
_entity_poly.pdbx_seq_one_letter_code
_entity_poly.pdbx_strand_id
1 'polypeptide(L)'
;MISTVKIVERICIELKGVVPKASWGETSLFYNPGKRLPNGVYFCTLKDHNGENDRSSKLDREGVYRVAIGLGSARYKVLFGPKPARPSKGGIVETGHDFTKTNELMPHPIYAWMAWAQILSPTEEKFIEVFPHIEEAHSIAVKKFKTKIQQVASGQRR
;
A
#
# COMPACT_ATOMS: atom_id res chain seq x y z
N MET A 1 12.91 7.42 -12.89
CA MET A 1 11.82 6.64 -12.28
C MET A 1 12.34 5.24 -11.95
N ILE A 2 12.11 4.78 -10.75
CA ILE A 2 12.45 3.41 -10.36
C ILE A 2 11.40 2.45 -10.92
N SER A 3 11.79 1.25 -11.37
CA SER A 3 10.85 0.27 -11.90
C SER A 3 10.12 -0.47 -10.78
N THR A 4 8.93 -0.99 -11.10
CA THR A 4 8.15 -1.79 -10.14
C THR A 4 8.92 -3.04 -9.70
N VAL A 5 9.65 -3.68 -10.61
CA VAL A 5 10.46 -4.86 -10.29
C VAL A 5 11.51 -4.53 -9.24
N LYS A 6 12.22 -3.40 -9.39
CA LYS A 6 13.23 -2.97 -8.42
C LYS A 6 12.63 -2.61 -7.08
N ILE A 7 11.43 -2.01 -7.07
CA ILE A 7 10.72 -1.72 -5.81
C ILE A 7 10.43 -3.00 -5.05
N VAL A 8 9.85 -4.00 -5.72
CA VAL A 8 9.55 -5.29 -5.10
C VAL A 8 10.81 -5.95 -4.57
N GLU A 9 11.87 -5.98 -5.38
CA GLU A 9 13.15 -6.56 -4.96
C GLU A 9 13.71 -5.86 -3.71
N ARG A 10 13.71 -4.53 -3.71
CA ARG A 10 14.21 -3.74 -2.58
C ARG A 10 13.44 -4.04 -1.31
N ILE A 11 12.12 -4.06 -1.40
CA ILE A 11 11.27 -4.34 -0.23
C ILE A 11 11.52 -5.76 0.29
N CYS A 12 11.61 -6.75 -0.59
CA CYS A 12 11.85 -8.14 -0.20
C CYS A 12 13.24 -8.35 0.41
N ILE A 13 14.25 -7.61 -0.04
CA ILE A 13 15.60 -7.70 0.51
C ILE A 13 15.69 -7.06 1.88
N GLU A 14 15.09 -5.88 2.04
CA GLU A 14 15.26 -5.08 3.26
C GLU A 14 14.27 -5.42 4.37
N LEU A 15 13.10 -5.94 4.03
CA LEU A 15 12.06 -6.26 5.02
C LEU A 15 11.85 -7.76 5.08
N LYS A 16 11.81 -8.29 6.31
CA LYS A 16 11.70 -9.73 6.53
C LYS A 16 10.28 -10.24 6.29
N GLY A 17 10.19 -11.48 5.83
CA GLY A 17 8.93 -12.21 5.74
C GLY A 17 7.96 -11.74 4.67
N VAL A 18 8.45 -11.00 3.68
CA VAL A 18 7.60 -10.45 2.61
C VAL A 18 7.38 -11.50 1.52
N VAL A 19 6.12 -11.72 1.19
CA VAL A 19 5.71 -12.63 0.11
C VAL A 19 4.90 -11.83 -0.92
N PRO A 20 5.46 -11.58 -2.11
CA PRO A 20 4.71 -10.90 -3.18
C PRO A 20 3.69 -11.85 -3.81
N LYS A 21 2.51 -11.31 -4.14
CA LYS A 21 1.49 -12.03 -4.90
C LYS A 21 0.95 -11.14 -5.99
N ALA A 22 1.06 -11.59 -7.24
CA ALA A 22 0.51 -10.89 -8.39
C ALA A 22 -0.88 -11.45 -8.71
N SER A 23 -1.84 -10.56 -8.94
CA SER A 23 -3.20 -10.93 -9.30
C SER A 23 -3.85 -9.77 -10.04
N TRP A 24 -4.40 -10.03 -11.22
CA TRP A 24 -5.11 -9.02 -11.99
C TRP A 24 -4.28 -7.75 -12.27
N GLY A 25 -2.96 -7.91 -12.53
CA GLY A 25 -2.07 -6.79 -12.81
C GLY A 25 -1.70 -5.94 -11.61
N GLU A 26 -2.07 -6.37 -10.43
CA GLU A 26 -1.66 -5.75 -9.18
C GLU A 26 -0.76 -6.70 -8.40
N THR A 27 0.34 -6.20 -7.87
CA THR A 27 1.22 -6.98 -6.98
C THR A 27 1.01 -6.52 -5.56
N SER A 28 0.58 -7.43 -4.70
CA SER A 28 0.42 -7.15 -3.27
C SER A 28 1.57 -7.76 -2.50
N LEU A 29 2.13 -7.00 -1.58
CA LEU A 29 3.23 -7.45 -0.72
C LEU A 29 2.66 -7.78 0.65
N PHE A 30 2.72 -9.07 0.99
CA PHE A 30 2.19 -9.60 2.25
C PHE A 30 3.32 -9.90 3.22
N TYR A 31 3.11 -9.63 4.50
CA TYR A 31 3.94 -10.20 5.55
C TYR A 31 3.38 -11.57 5.92
N ASN A 32 4.12 -12.61 5.60
CA ASN A 32 3.69 -14.00 5.86
C ASN A 32 4.91 -14.91 6.00
N PRO A 33 5.72 -14.73 7.07
CA PRO A 33 6.92 -15.55 7.26
C PRO A 33 6.55 -17.01 7.42
N GLY A 34 7.27 -17.87 6.69
CA GLY A 34 7.00 -19.32 6.68
C GLY A 34 5.68 -19.69 6.05
N LYS A 35 4.98 -18.75 5.43
CA LYS A 35 3.67 -18.98 4.78
C LYS A 35 2.67 -19.65 5.74
N ARG A 36 2.68 -19.22 6.99
CA ARG A 36 1.85 -19.80 8.04
C ARG A 36 0.37 -19.48 7.92
N LEU A 37 0.02 -18.39 7.24
CA LEU A 37 -1.37 -18.04 6.93
C LEU A 37 -1.60 -18.24 5.42
N PRO A 38 -2.84 -18.35 4.96
CA PRO A 38 -3.11 -18.49 3.52
C PRO A 38 -2.55 -17.36 2.68
N ASN A 39 -2.64 -16.11 3.16
CA ASN A 39 -2.11 -14.95 2.46
C ASN A 39 -1.19 -14.10 3.33
N GLY A 40 -1.46 -14.00 4.62
CA GLY A 40 -0.76 -13.11 5.52
C GLY A 40 -1.42 -11.75 5.61
N VAL A 41 -0.63 -10.70 5.87
CA VAL A 41 -1.12 -9.33 6.01
C VAL A 41 -0.44 -8.45 4.98
N TYR A 42 -1.18 -7.92 4.02
CA TYR A 42 -0.60 -7.04 3.02
C TYR A 42 -0.40 -5.62 3.59
N PHE A 43 0.64 -4.95 3.14
CA PHE A 43 1.01 -3.63 3.65
C PHE A 43 1.42 -2.65 2.55
N CYS A 44 1.61 -3.13 1.34
CA CYS A 44 2.04 -2.32 0.19
C CYS A 44 1.55 -3.01 -1.08
N THR A 45 1.06 -2.24 -2.04
CA THR A 45 0.64 -2.78 -3.33
C THR A 45 1.20 -1.95 -4.48
N LEU A 46 1.40 -2.58 -5.64
CA LEU A 46 1.83 -1.91 -6.87
C LEU A 46 0.81 -2.23 -7.96
N LYS A 47 0.37 -1.19 -8.68
CA LYS A 47 -0.67 -1.32 -9.70
C LYS A 47 -0.34 -0.43 -10.89
N ASP A 48 -0.40 -0.97 -12.11
CA ASP A 48 0.01 -0.23 -13.31
C ASP A 48 -1.12 -0.02 -14.33
N HIS A 49 -2.38 -0.15 -13.91
CA HIS A 49 -3.53 0.09 -14.78
C HIS A 49 -4.74 0.46 -13.96
N ASN A 50 -5.75 1.06 -14.60
CA ASN A 50 -7.00 1.38 -13.94
C ASN A 50 -7.77 0.12 -13.58
N GLY A 51 -8.46 0.15 -12.44
CA GLY A 51 -9.48 -0.82 -12.10
C GLY A 51 -10.85 -0.29 -12.43
N GLU A 52 -11.88 -1.13 -12.33
CA GLU A 52 -13.26 -0.74 -12.62
C GLU A 52 -13.71 0.45 -11.78
N ASN A 53 -13.37 0.45 -10.49
CA ASN A 53 -13.74 1.51 -9.55
C ASN A 53 -12.52 2.32 -9.08
N ASP A 54 -11.45 2.33 -9.85
CA ASP A 54 -10.18 2.97 -9.49
C ASP A 54 -9.55 3.59 -10.73
N ARG A 55 -10.05 4.76 -11.14
CA ARG A 55 -9.64 5.44 -12.37
C ARG A 55 -9.10 6.85 -12.14
N SER A 56 -9.20 7.35 -10.93
CA SER A 56 -8.89 8.76 -10.64
C SER A 56 -7.41 9.12 -10.77
N SER A 57 -6.52 8.15 -10.66
CA SER A 57 -5.07 8.38 -10.82
C SER A 57 -4.60 8.21 -12.26
N LYS A 58 -5.48 7.82 -13.17
CA LYS A 58 -5.19 7.62 -14.60
C LYS A 58 -3.95 6.74 -14.81
N LEU A 59 -4.01 5.52 -14.26
CA LEU A 59 -2.88 4.60 -14.30
C LEU A 59 -2.64 3.99 -15.69
N ASP A 60 -3.59 4.14 -16.62
CA ASP A 60 -3.43 3.63 -17.99
C ASP A 60 -2.48 4.46 -18.85
N ARG A 61 -1.96 5.57 -18.32
CA ARG A 61 -0.93 6.36 -19.02
C ARG A 61 0.37 5.57 -19.07
N GLU A 62 1.09 5.68 -20.18
CA GLU A 62 2.37 5.01 -20.35
C GLU A 62 3.35 5.36 -19.24
N GLY A 63 3.98 4.35 -18.65
CA GLY A 63 4.99 4.53 -17.62
C GLY A 63 4.45 4.90 -16.24
N VAL A 64 3.14 4.96 -16.06
CA VAL A 64 2.55 5.34 -14.77
C VAL A 64 2.14 4.09 -13.99
N TYR A 65 2.51 4.06 -12.73
CA TYR A 65 2.09 3.01 -11.81
C TYR A 65 1.95 3.61 -10.41
N ARG A 66 1.18 2.94 -9.58
CA ARG A 66 0.95 3.35 -8.19
C ARG A 66 1.70 2.44 -7.24
N VAL A 67 2.32 3.06 -6.23
CA VAL A 67 2.72 2.36 -5.00
C VAL A 67 1.76 2.81 -3.92
N ALA A 68 1.00 1.87 -3.37
CA ALA A 68 0.07 2.16 -2.27
C ALA A 68 0.67 1.64 -0.97
N ILE A 69 0.58 2.44 0.09
CA ILE A 69 1.25 2.17 1.37
C ILE A 69 0.22 2.25 2.50
N GLY A 70 0.13 1.20 3.30
CA GLY A 70 -0.74 1.15 4.47
C GLY A 70 -0.10 1.83 5.67
N LEU A 71 -0.21 3.16 5.74
CA LEU A 71 0.49 3.98 6.72
C LEU A 71 0.10 3.71 8.18
N GLY A 72 -1.13 3.33 8.43
CA GLY A 72 -1.70 3.33 9.76
C GLY A 72 -2.19 4.73 10.16
N SER A 73 -3.12 4.77 11.12
CA SER A 73 -3.83 6.01 11.47
C SER A 73 -2.89 7.08 12.04
N ALA A 74 -1.92 6.69 12.86
CA ALA A 74 -1.01 7.66 13.50
C ALA A 74 -0.14 8.37 12.47
N ARG A 75 0.49 7.62 11.57
CA ARG A 75 1.36 8.21 10.54
C ARG A 75 0.57 8.99 9.52
N TYR A 76 -0.60 8.49 9.12
CA TYR A 76 -1.47 9.23 8.21
C TYR A 76 -1.81 10.62 8.78
N LYS A 77 -2.18 10.66 10.07
CA LYS A 77 -2.52 11.93 10.72
C LYS A 77 -1.36 12.92 10.73
N VAL A 78 -0.15 12.42 10.99
CA VAL A 78 1.07 13.27 10.98
C VAL A 78 1.31 13.87 9.60
N LEU A 79 1.12 13.06 8.53
CA LEU A 79 1.42 13.51 7.17
C LEU A 79 0.30 14.34 6.54
N PHE A 80 -0.96 14.00 6.80
CA PHE A 80 -2.08 14.55 6.04
C PHE A 80 -3.21 15.10 6.91
N GLY A 81 -3.13 14.98 8.23
CA GLY A 81 -4.21 15.39 9.11
C GLY A 81 -5.29 14.31 9.26
N PRO A 82 -6.53 14.70 9.59
CA PRO A 82 -7.61 13.73 9.82
C PRO A 82 -7.91 12.90 8.58
N LYS A 83 -8.27 11.63 8.80
CA LYS A 83 -8.69 10.77 7.69
C LYS A 83 -10.02 11.27 7.12
N PRO A 84 -10.17 11.21 5.79
CA PRO A 84 -11.44 11.59 5.15
C PRO A 84 -12.52 10.55 5.39
N ALA A 85 -13.75 10.91 5.13
CA ALA A 85 -14.87 9.96 5.14
C ALA A 85 -14.72 8.95 4.00
N ARG A 86 -15.27 7.76 4.21
CA ARG A 86 -15.30 6.73 3.19
C ARG A 86 -16.14 7.20 2.00
N PRO A 87 -15.62 7.16 0.76
CA PRO A 87 -16.39 7.55 -0.41
C PRO A 87 -17.42 6.48 -0.76
N SER A 88 -18.43 6.85 -1.54
CA SER A 88 -19.36 5.90 -2.13
C SER A 88 -18.62 5.03 -3.15
N LYS A 89 -19.22 3.88 -3.49
CA LYS A 89 -18.63 2.97 -4.48
C LYS A 89 -18.37 3.71 -5.79
N GLY A 90 -17.16 3.59 -6.31
CA GLY A 90 -16.73 4.29 -7.52
C GLY A 90 -16.36 5.75 -7.31
N GLY A 91 -16.55 6.29 -6.11
CA GLY A 91 -16.16 7.66 -5.78
C GLY A 91 -14.75 7.74 -5.23
N ILE A 92 -14.33 8.95 -4.91
CA ILE A 92 -13.01 9.23 -4.34
C ILE A 92 -13.15 10.03 -3.06
N VAL A 93 -12.12 9.99 -2.21
CA VAL A 93 -12.08 10.78 -1.00
C VAL A 93 -11.95 12.28 -1.33
N GLU A 94 -12.46 13.13 -0.44
CA GLU A 94 -12.44 14.58 -0.63
C GLU A 94 -11.29 15.18 0.17
N THR A 95 -10.08 15.12 -0.40
CA THR A 95 -8.88 15.68 0.22
C THR A 95 -8.29 16.85 -0.55
N GLY A 96 -8.84 17.15 -1.74
CA GLY A 96 -8.35 18.25 -2.57
C GLY A 96 -7.07 17.96 -3.32
N HIS A 97 -6.57 16.74 -3.28
CA HIS A 97 -5.34 16.37 -3.99
C HIS A 97 -5.61 16.05 -5.46
N ASP A 98 -4.61 16.31 -6.30
CA ASP A 98 -4.61 15.86 -7.69
C ASP A 98 -4.04 14.43 -7.71
N PHE A 99 -4.91 13.44 -7.80
CA PHE A 99 -4.52 12.03 -7.74
C PHE A 99 -3.79 11.53 -8.99
N THR A 100 -3.64 12.37 -10.01
CA THR A 100 -2.88 12.03 -11.23
C THR A 100 -1.43 12.47 -11.15
N LYS A 101 -1.05 13.21 -10.12
CA LYS A 101 0.30 13.75 -9.98
C LYS A 101 1.30 12.66 -9.68
N THR A 102 2.40 12.65 -10.41
CA THR A 102 3.48 11.68 -10.20
C THR A 102 4.50 12.19 -9.20
N ASN A 103 5.25 11.27 -8.60
CA ASN A 103 6.39 11.59 -7.73
C ASN A 103 6.01 12.39 -6.47
N GLU A 104 4.79 12.27 -6.02
CA GLU A 104 4.31 12.97 -4.83
C GLU A 104 3.53 12.01 -3.94
N LEU A 105 3.91 11.94 -2.67
CA LEU A 105 3.17 11.13 -1.69
C LEU A 105 1.90 11.88 -1.29
N MET A 106 0.76 11.20 -1.39
CA MET A 106 -0.53 11.80 -1.09
C MET A 106 -1.51 10.75 -0.56
N PRO A 107 -2.67 11.16 -0.01
CA PRO A 107 -3.69 10.21 0.38
C PRO A 107 -4.13 9.34 -0.80
N HIS A 108 -4.45 8.07 -0.53
CA HIS A 108 -4.97 7.17 -1.56
C HIS A 108 -6.39 7.61 -1.93
N PRO A 109 -6.72 7.74 -3.23
CA PRO A 109 -8.02 8.27 -3.62
C PRO A 109 -9.22 7.45 -3.15
N ILE A 110 -9.03 6.15 -2.89
CA ILE A 110 -10.13 5.26 -2.49
C ILE A 110 -9.97 4.78 -1.05
N TYR A 111 -8.75 4.62 -0.55
CA TYR A 111 -8.49 3.99 0.74
C TYR A 111 -7.85 4.91 1.78
N ALA A 112 -7.84 6.24 1.53
CA ALA A 112 -7.32 7.18 2.53
C ALA A 112 -8.11 7.12 3.85
N TRP A 113 -9.41 6.81 3.80
CA TRP A 113 -10.22 6.64 5.01
C TRP A 113 -9.74 5.46 5.87
N MET A 114 -9.00 4.52 5.28
CA MET A 114 -8.35 3.42 5.99
C MET A 114 -6.87 3.71 6.28
N ALA A 115 -6.45 4.96 6.17
CA ALA A 115 -5.08 5.42 6.40
C ALA A 115 -4.07 4.90 5.37
N TRP A 116 -4.49 4.76 4.12
CA TRP A 116 -3.61 4.41 3.01
C TRP A 116 -3.19 5.66 2.24
N ALA A 117 -1.96 5.65 1.74
CA ALA A 117 -1.41 6.68 0.87
C ALA A 117 -0.98 6.08 -0.46
N GLN A 118 -0.74 6.96 -1.44
CA GLN A 118 -0.19 6.54 -2.73
C GLN A 118 0.94 7.45 -3.14
N ILE A 119 1.83 6.91 -3.98
CA ILE A 119 2.77 7.69 -4.77
C ILE A 119 2.80 7.08 -6.17
N LEU A 120 2.69 7.90 -7.20
CA LEU A 120 2.74 7.45 -8.59
C LEU A 120 4.14 7.63 -9.13
N SER A 121 4.67 6.57 -9.74
CA SER A 121 5.92 6.58 -10.52
C SER A 121 7.04 7.39 -9.86
N PRO A 122 7.46 7.03 -8.63
CA PRO A 122 8.51 7.81 -7.94
C PRO A 122 9.86 7.71 -8.65
N THR A 123 10.66 8.76 -8.51
CA THR A 123 12.09 8.68 -8.82
C THR A 123 12.75 7.78 -7.78
N GLU A 124 13.96 7.30 -8.09
CA GLU A 124 14.70 6.49 -7.10
C GLU A 124 14.95 7.30 -5.83
N GLU A 125 15.31 8.57 -5.96
CA GLU A 125 15.52 9.47 -4.83
C GLU A 125 14.26 9.59 -3.97
N LYS A 126 13.10 9.81 -4.61
CA LYS A 126 11.82 9.92 -3.89
C LYS A 126 11.42 8.60 -3.24
N PHE A 127 11.70 7.48 -3.90
CA PHE A 127 11.43 6.17 -3.31
C PHE A 127 12.23 5.96 -2.03
N ILE A 128 13.50 6.35 -2.02
CA ILE A 128 14.33 6.29 -0.82
C ILE A 128 13.74 7.18 0.28
N GLU A 129 13.28 8.36 -0.07
CA GLU A 129 12.67 9.32 0.86
C GLU A 129 11.38 8.75 1.50
N VAL A 130 10.55 8.04 0.75
CA VAL A 130 9.29 7.50 1.27
C VAL A 130 9.44 6.10 1.87
N PHE A 131 10.58 5.45 1.71
CA PHE A 131 10.78 4.10 2.21
C PHE A 131 10.49 3.93 3.70
N PRO A 132 10.82 4.88 4.59
CA PRO A 132 10.44 4.78 6.00
C PRO A 132 8.95 4.58 6.24
N HIS A 133 8.10 5.06 5.35
CA HIS A 133 6.65 4.85 5.45
C HIS A 133 6.28 3.41 5.09
N ILE A 134 7.01 2.80 4.18
CA ILE A 134 6.83 1.38 3.84
C ILE A 134 7.31 0.51 5.01
N GLU A 135 8.41 0.89 5.66
CA GLU A 135 8.90 0.21 6.86
C GLU A 135 7.86 0.26 7.99
N GLU A 136 7.22 1.39 8.18
CA GLU A 136 6.16 1.52 9.19
C GLU A 136 4.97 0.63 8.83
N ALA A 137 4.56 0.60 7.57
CA ALA A 137 3.48 -0.26 7.10
C ALA A 137 3.80 -1.74 7.37
N HIS A 138 5.04 -2.15 7.10
CA HIS A 138 5.52 -3.50 7.41
C HIS A 138 5.46 -3.78 8.91
N SER A 139 5.88 -2.85 9.74
CA SER A 139 5.82 -2.97 11.21
C SER A 139 4.40 -3.21 11.71
N ILE A 140 3.43 -2.49 11.16
CA ILE A 140 2.02 -2.67 11.47
C ILE A 140 1.54 -4.06 11.03
N ALA A 141 1.96 -4.50 9.84
CA ALA A 141 1.61 -5.83 9.35
C ALA A 141 2.19 -6.94 10.24
N VAL A 142 3.40 -6.76 10.75
CA VAL A 142 4.03 -7.70 11.70
C VAL A 142 3.16 -7.86 12.94
N LYS A 143 2.67 -6.76 13.50
CA LYS A 143 1.82 -6.79 14.70
C LYS A 143 0.49 -7.49 14.42
N LYS A 144 -0.13 -7.16 13.30
CA LYS A 144 -1.40 -7.80 12.89
C LYS A 144 -1.22 -9.30 12.64
N PHE A 145 -0.11 -9.67 12.03
CA PHE A 145 0.22 -11.08 11.78
C PHE A 145 0.33 -11.85 13.10
N LYS A 146 1.05 -11.30 14.09
CA LYS A 146 1.17 -11.95 15.40
C LYS A 146 -0.19 -12.18 16.05
N THR A 147 -1.08 -11.21 15.98
CA THR A 147 -2.43 -11.34 16.51
C THR A 147 -3.20 -12.46 15.79
N LYS A 148 -3.11 -12.49 14.46
CA LYS A 148 -3.78 -13.54 13.68
C LYS A 148 -3.24 -14.93 13.99
N ILE A 149 -1.94 -15.09 14.14
CA ILE A 149 -1.32 -16.36 14.51
C ILE A 149 -1.78 -16.81 15.90
N GLN A 150 -1.85 -15.91 16.86
CA GLN A 150 -2.36 -16.23 18.20
C GLN A 150 -3.80 -16.67 18.16
N GLN A 151 -4.65 -16.03 17.37
CA GLN A 151 -6.06 -16.40 17.19
C GLN A 151 -6.20 -17.80 16.59
N VAL A 152 -5.40 -18.11 15.56
CA VAL A 152 -5.39 -19.44 14.96
C VAL A 152 -4.93 -20.49 15.99
N ALA A 153 -3.87 -20.21 16.73
CA ALA A 153 -3.33 -21.12 17.74
C ALA A 153 -4.32 -21.38 18.88
N SER A 154 -5.15 -20.39 19.23
CA SER A 154 -6.18 -20.54 20.28
C SER A 154 -7.49 -21.10 19.75
N GLY A 155 -7.57 -21.43 18.44
CA GLY A 155 -8.78 -21.94 17.81
C GLY A 155 -9.83 -20.90 17.49
N GLN A 156 -9.51 -19.60 17.61
CA GLN A 156 -10.45 -18.53 17.26
C GLN A 156 -10.55 -18.33 15.76
N ARG A 157 -11.75 -17.95 15.30
CA ARG A 157 -12.01 -17.64 13.88
C ARG A 157 -12.13 -16.14 13.68
N ARG A 158 -11.76 -15.73 12.49
CA ARG A 158 -11.85 -14.31 12.10
C ARG A 158 -13.04 -14.12 11.19
#